data_c2fa694b2a4aed66020d2df48bf2d17c
#
_entry.id   c2fa694b2a4aed66020d2df48bf2d17c
#
_cell.length_a   1.000
_cell.length_b   1.000
_cell.length_c   1.000
_cell.angle_alpha   90.00
_cell.angle_beta   90.00
_cell.angle_gamma   90.00
#
_symmetry.space_group_name_H-M   'P 1'
#
loop_
_entity.id
_entity.type
_entity.pdbx_description
1 polymer ?
#
loop_
_entity_poly.entity_id
_entity_poly.type
_entity_poly.pdbx_seq_one_letter_code
_entity_poly.pdbx_strand_id
1 'polypeptide(L)'
;RITVFDEQGAYRYYWGTPGGEDGQLNGPSGLAFDSHGTVWVVDSMNHRVQSFSQLGEFQSNFGKQGGGDGEFEMPWGICTDRHDNIYVADWGNNRVQKFSPSGELLIKFEASSTGVGSLKGPSGVAVDSDGDVYVTDWGNHRVQVYAADGKYITALCGDAQEPSEWTQTYIDANPDVIKARRRVDLEPEWRFRRPVAVNVDADDRIIVLESYRHRLQIYNKLKDYEEHSINL
;
A
#
# COMPACT_ATOMS: atom_id res chain seq x y z
N ARG A 1 0.77 -15.56 12.97
CA ARG A 1 2.19 -15.95 12.87
C ARG A 1 2.82 -15.41 11.61
N ILE A 2 4.14 -15.26 11.59
CA ILE A 2 4.96 -14.96 10.43
C ILE A 2 5.65 -16.26 9.99
N THR A 3 5.59 -16.59 8.71
CA THR A 3 6.23 -17.78 8.15
C THR A 3 7.37 -17.34 7.25
N VAL A 4 8.53 -17.97 7.43
CA VAL A 4 9.76 -17.63 6.70
C VAL A 4 10.08 -18.73 5.69
N PHE A 5 10.36 -18.31 4.47
CA PHE A 5 10.78 -19.16 3.36
C PHE A 5 12.16 -18.70 2.88
N ASP A 6 12.90 -19.57 2.22
CA ASP A 6 14.13 -19.18 1.52
C ASP A 6 13.83 -18.60 0.13
N GLU A 7 14.90 -18.19 -0.58
CA GLU A 7 14.83 -17.63 -1.92
C GLU A 7 14.23 -18.59 -2.98
N GLN A 8 14.25 -19.88 -2.72
CA GLN A 8 13.66 -20.92 -3.57
C GLN A 8 12.22 -21.22 -3.18
N GLY A 9 11.67 -20.55 -2.14
CA GLY A 9 10.32 -20.76 -1.64
C GLY A 9 10.17 -21.98 -0.73
N ALA A 10 11.28 -22.59 -0.29
CA ALA A 10 11.20 -23.70 0.67
C ALA A 10 11.00 -23.14 2.09
N TYR A 11 10.09 -23.78 2.83
CA TYR A 11 9.80 -23.43 4.21
C TYR A 11 11.06 -23.56 5.09
N ARG A 12 11.31 -22.55 5.94
CA ARG A 12 12.39 -22.55 6.92
C ARG A 12 11.88 -22.68 8.34
N TYR A 13 11.09 -21.71 8.80
CA TYR A 13 10.53 -21.70 10.14
C TYR A 13 9.35 -20.71 10.21
N TYR A 14 8.71 -20.65 11.35
CA TYR A 14 7.75 -19.61 11.68
C TYR A 14 7.98 -19.08 13.10
N TRP A 15 7.47 -17.88 13.35
CA TRP A 15 7.48 -17.27 14.67
C TRP A 15 6.20 -16.44 14.90
N GLY A 16 6.03 -15.96 16.14
CA GLY A 16 4.84 -15.26 16.60
C GLY A 16 3.76 -16.22 17.10
N THR A 17 3.36 -16.05 18.35
CA THR A 17 2.27 -16.77 19.00
C THR A 17 1.00 -15.91 19.00
N PRO A 18 -0.21 -16.51 19.00
CA PRO A 18 -1.45 -15.76 19.11
C PRO A 18 -1.58 -15.08 20.46
N GLY A 19 -2.03 -13.81 20.49
CA GLY A 19 -2.34 -13.09 21.71
C GLY A 19 -2.18 -11.58 21.62
N GLY A 20 -2.25 -10.90 22.76
CA GLY A 20 -2.18 -9.42 22.88
C GLY A 20 -0.94 -8.90 23.60
N GLU A 21 -0.12 -9.78 24.20
CA GLU A 21 1.11 -9.39 24.90
C GLU A 21 2.21 -9.00 23.90
N ASP A 22 3.29 -8.43 24.40
CA ASP A 22 4.46 -8.10 23.59
C ASP A 22 5.05 -9.35 22.93
N GLY A 23 5.30 -9.27 21.62
CA GLY A 23 5.76 -10.38 20.79
C GLY A 23 4.65 -11.37 20.35
N GLN A 24 3.43 -11.24 20.91
CA GLN A 24 2.27 -11.99 20.42
C GLN A 24 1.56 -11.21 19.30
N LEU A 25 0.86 -11.91 18.41
CA LEU A 25 0.21 -11.35 17.24
C LEU A 25 -1.26 -11.76 17.16
N ASN A 26 -2.12 -10.81 16.75
CA ASN A 26 -3.53 -11.07 16.50
C ASN A 26 -3.93 -10.45 15.14
N GLY A 27 -4.09 -11.31 14.12
CA GLY A 27 -4.42 -10.86 12.77
C GLY A 27 -3.33 -10.00 12.12
N PRO A 28 -2.03 -10.43 12.10
CA PRO A 28 -1.00 -9.65 11.42
C PRO A 28 -1.33 -9.50 9.93
N SER A 29 -1.27 -8.27 9.41
CA SER A 29 -1.69 -7.94 8.04
C SER A 29 -0.54 -7.44 7.15
N GLY A 30 0.18 -6.40 7.57
CA GLY A 30 1.29 -5.79 6.84
C GLY A 30 2.64 -6.12 7.44
N LEU A 31 3.67 -6.16 6.59
CA LEU A 31 5.06 -6.42 6.98
C LEU A 31 6.00 -5.55 6.15
N ALA A 32 6.99 -4.93 6.80
CA ALA A 32 8.05 -4.17 6.16
C ALA A 32 9.40 -4.44 6.82
N PHE A 33 10.49 -4.19 6.07
CA PHE A 33 11.85 -4.26 6.59
C PHE A 33 12.46 -2.86 6.58
N ASP A 34 13.19 -2.50 7.61
CA ASP A 34 14.04 -1.33 7.59
C ASP A 34 15.45 -1.65 7.05
N SER A 35 16.31 -0.62 6.93
CA SER A 35 17.68 -0.77 6.42
C SER A 35 18.59 -1.62 7.33
N HIS A 36 18.21 -1.81 8.58
CA HIS A 36 18.93 -2.61 9.58
C HIS A 36 18.45 -4.06 9.62
N GLY A 37 17.40 -4.41 8.84
CA GLY A 37 16.80 -5.73 8.80
C GLY A 37 15.82 -5.99 9.95
N THR A 38 15.36 -4.94 10.66
CA THR A 38 14.24 -5.05 11.60
C THR A 38 12.96 -5.36 10.84
N VAL A 39 12.17 -6.28 11.35
CA VAL A 39 10.88 -6.65 10.76
C VAL A 39 9.77 -5.90 11.48
N TRP A 40 9.14 -4.96 10.79
CA TRP A 40 7.98 -4.22 11.28
C TRP A 40 6.70 -4.96 10.88
N VAL A 41 5.82 -5.24 11.83
CA VAL A 41 4.59 -6.01 11.64
C VAL A 41 3.39 -5.20 12.13
N VAL A 42 2.41 -5.03 11.27
CA VAL A 42 1.10 -4.51 11.68
C VAL A 42 0.30 -5.62 12.35
N ASP A 43 0.04 -5.45 13.62
CA ASP A 43 -0.75 -6.35 14.45
C ASP A 43 -2.19 -5.81 14.54
N SER A 44 -2.94 -6.00 13.43
CA SER A 44 -4.18 -5.27 13.12
C SER A 44 -5.24 -5.35 14.18
N MET A 45 -5.51 -6.55 14.71
CA MET A 45 -6.57 -6.77 15.70
C MET A 45 -6.16 -6.34 17.10
N ASN A 46 -4.87 -6.05 17.31
CA ASN A 46 -4.35 -5.43 18.53
C ASN A 46 -4.10 -3.92 18.35
N HIS A 47 -4.45 -3.36 17.17
CA HIS A 47 -4.36 -1.92 16.88
C HIS A 47 -2.99 -1.31 17.13
N ARG A 48 -1.91 -2.05 16.78
CA ARG A 48 -0.53 -1.63 17.02
C ARG A 48 0.42 -2.06 15.90
N VAL A 49 1.63 -1.53 15.95
CA VAL A 49 2.78 -1.99 15.17
C VAL A 49 3.82 -2.54 16.12
N GLN A 50 4.41 -3.68 15.78
CA GLN A 50 5.49 -4.29 16.54
C GLN A 50 6.73 -4.46 15.67
N SER A 51 7.92 -4.33 16.28
CA SER A 51 9.20 -4.62 15.64
C SER A 51 9.83 -5.89 16.21
N PHE A 52 10.49 -6.62 15.31
CA PHE A 52 11.13 -7.90 15.63
C PHE A 52 12.50 -7.99 14.93
N SER A 53 13.39 -8.80 15.50
CA SER A 53 14.55 -9.29 14.75
C SER A 53 14.08 -10.20 13.59
N GLN A 54 14.97 -10.50 12.63
CA GLN A 54 14.65 -11.46 11.55
C GLN A 54 14.34 -12.87 12.10
N LEU A 55 14.80 -13.18 13.30
CA LEU A 55 14.51 -14.47 13.98
C LEU A 55 13.21 -14.44 14.78
N GLY A 56 12.48 -13.30 14.79
CA GLY A 56 11.21 -13.16 15.49
C GLY A 56 11.32 -12.78 16.96
N GLU A 57 12.46 -12.26 17.41
CA GLU A 57 12.63 -11.74 18.77
C GLU A 57 12.00 -10.34 18.84
N PHE A 58 11.07 -10.16 19.76
CA PHE A 58 10.41 -8.87 20.00
C PHE A 58 11.43 -7.80 20.40
N GLN A 59 11.27 -6.59 19.85
CA GLN A 59 12.14 -5.45 20.14
C GLN A 59 11.36 -4.28 20.73
N SER A 60 10.28 -3.84 20.05
CA SER A 60 9.46 -2.71 20.48
C SER A 60 8.06 -2.76 19.89
N ASN A 61 7.18 -1.91 20.40
CA ASN A 61 5.87 -1.65 19.80
C ASN A 61 5.47 -0.19 19.98
N PHE A 62 4.52 0.24 19.15
CA PHE A 62 3.83 1.52 19.31
C PHE A 62 2.39 1.41 18.78
N GLY A 63 1.57 2.37 19.21
CA GLY A 63 0.16 2.42 18.85
C GLY A 63 -0.74 1.70 19.85
N LYS A 64 -1.99 2.08 19.83
CA LYS A 64 -3.12 1.49 20.58
C LYS A 64 -4.41 1.80 19.86
N GLN A 65 -5.51 1.18 20.25
CA GLN A 65 -6.81 1.45 19.67
C GLN A 65 -7.26 2.89 19.89
N GLY A 66 -7.70 3.56 18.83
CA GLY A 66 -8.27 4.90 18.86
C GLY A 66 -8.15 5.67 17.56
N GLY A 67 -8.61 6.93 17.59
CA GLY A 67 -8.59 7.86 16.45
C GLY A 67 -7.63 9.04 16.62
N GLY A 68 -6.94 9.14 17.76
CA GLY A 68 -5.98 10.20 18.05
C GLY A 68 -4.66 10.02 17.31
N ASP A 69 -3.73 10.94 17.54
CA ASP A 69 -2.38 10.90 16.99
C ASP A 69 -1.60 9.71 17.54
N GLY A 70 -1.04 8.88 16.65
CA GLY A 70 -0.34 7.65 17.03
C GLY A 70 -1.25 6.51 17.47
N GLU A 71 -2.57 6.68 17.45
CA GLU A 71 -3.55 5.62 17.67
C GLU A 71 -4.00 5.01 16.34
N PHE A 72 -4.52 3.79 16.36
CA PHE A 72 -4.97 3.07 15.16
C PHE A 72 -6.35 2.45 15.33
N GLU A 73 -7.08 2.32 14.23
CA GLU A 73 -8.27 1.49 14.13
C GLU A 73 -8.10 0.49 12.99
N MET A 74 -7.79 -0.77 13.35
CA MET A 74 -7.52 -1.85 12.40
C MET A 74 -6.50 -1.44 11.31
N PRO A 75 -5.26 -1.07 11.66
CA PRO A 75 -4.23 -0.73 10.67
C PRO A 75 -3.96 -1.93 9.76
N TRP A 76 -3.59 -1.68 8.49
CA TRP A 76 -3.47 -2.75 7.51
C TRP A 76 -2.10 -2.82 6.84
N GLY A 77 -1.77 -1.87 5.98
CA GLY A 77 -0.52 -1.83 5.23
C GLY A 77 0.57 -1.05 5.95
N ILE A 78 1.82 -1.39 5.67
CA ILE A 78 3.01 -0.73 6.22
C ILE A 78 4.12 -0.72 5.19
N CYS A 79 4.91 0.33 5.15
CA CYS A 79 6.20 0.38 4.48
C CYS A 79 7.19 1.24 5.26
N THR A 80 8.47 1.17 4.87
CA THR A 80 9.53 2.04 5.37
C THR A 80 10.12 2.86 4.22
N ASP A 81 10.59 4.07 4.50
CA ASP A 81 11.35 4.87 3.54
C ASP A 81 12.87 4.68 3.73
N ARG A 82 13.68 5.32 2.88
CA ARG A 82 15.15 5.27 2.93
C ARG A 82 15.77 5.83 4.22
N HIS A 83 14.99 6.48 5.06
CA HIS A 83 15.39 7.01 6.36
C HIS A 83 14.81 6.16 7.51
N ASP A 84 14.32 4.98 7.20
CA ASP A 84 13.67 4.04 8.11
C ASP A 84 12.41 4.59 8.79
N ASN A 85 11.83 5.69 8.28
CA ASN A 85 10.52 6.13 8.75
C ASN A 85 9.45 5.13 8.34
N ILE A 86 8.49 4.92 9.22
CA ILE A 86 7.46 3.90 9.11
C ILE A 86 6.14 4.56 8.69
N TYR A 87 5.54 4.07 7.61
CA TYR A 87 4.23 4.53 7.15
C TYR A 87 3.20 3.44 7.38
N VAL A 88 2.10 3.78 8.02
CA VAL A 88 1.05 2.82 8.38
C VAL A 88 -0.29 3.27 7.81
N ALA A 89 -0.92 2.40 7.02
CA ALA A 89 -2.28 2.59 6.53
C ALA A 89 -3.28 2.25 7.64
N ASP A 90 -3.86 3.27 8.25
CA ASP A 90 -4.81 3.19 9.35
C ASP A 90 -6.23 3.09 8.79
N TRP A 91 -6.60 1.85 8.41
CA TRP A 91 -7.76 1.53 7.59
C TRP A 91 -9.08 2.05 8.17
N GLY A 92 -9.32 1.82 9.46
CA GLY A 92 -10.56 2.22 10.12
C GLY A 92 -10.68 3.73 10.34
N ASN A 93 -9.56 4.44 10.43
CA ASN A 93 -9.52 5.90 10.59
C ASN A 93 -9.39 6.66 9.26
N ASN A 94 -9.36 5.96 8.11
CA ASN A 94 -9.27 6.56 6.78
C ASN A 94 -8.07 7.51 6.60
N ARG A 95 -6.91 7.14 7.11
CA ARG A 95 -5.68 7.94 7.04
C ARG A 95 -4.43 7.06 6.87
N VAL A 96 -3.31 7.67 6.53
CA VAL A 96 -1.97 7.08 6.69
C VAL A 96 -1.21 7.92 7.70
N GLN A 97 -0.45 7.28 8.57
CA GLN A 97 0.41 7.96 9.53
C GLN A 97 1.87 7.60 9.27
N LYS A 98 2.76 8.60 9.30
CA LYS A 98 4.22 8.45 9.21
C LYS A 98 4.82 8.61 10.59
N PHE A 99 5.70 7.69 10.95
CA PHE A 99 6.41 7.67 12.24
C PHE A 99 7.92 7.66 12.02
N SER A 100 8.65 8.16 13.00
CA SER A 100 10.09 7.93 13.10
C SER A 100 10.40 6.46 13.43
N PRO A 101 11.66 5.99 13.30
CA PRO A 101 12.06 4.66 13.74
C PRO A 101 11.82 4.40 15.23
N SER A 102 11.71 5.47 16.06
CA SER A 102 11.38 5.38 17.49
C SER A 102 9.87 5.33 17.78
N GLY A 103 9.01 5.39 16.75
CA GLY A 103 7.55 5.38 16.91
C GLY A 103 6.93 6.75 17.19
N GLU A 104 7.66 7.86 17.02
CA GLU A 104 7.10 9.21 17.12
C GLU A 104 6.34 9.57 15.83
N LEU A 105 5.13 10.10 15.98
CA LEU A 105 4.34 10.58 14.85
C LEU A 105 5.00 11.81 14.20
N LEU A 106 5.22 11.74 12.90
CA LEU A 106 5.82 12.83 12.11
C LEU A 106 4.78 13.56 11.25
N ILE A 107 3.98 12.81 10.46
CA ILE A 107 3.03 13.35 9.49
C ILE A 107 1.78 12.47 9.45
N LYS A 108 0.62 13.11 9.18
CA LYS A 108 -0.63 12.44 8.83
C LYS A 108 -1.01 12.76 7.38
N PHE A 109 -1.39 11.74 6.65
CA PHE A 109 -1.94 11.85 5.30
C PHE A 109 -3.45 11.59 5.41
N GLU A 110 -4.21 12.65 5.35
CA GLU A 110 -5.67 12.63 5.52
C GLU A 110 -6.32 13.70 4.63
N ALA A 111 -7.64 13.74 4.59
CA ALA A 111 -8.36 14.74 3.81
C ALA A 111 -7.99 16.16 4.26
N SER A 112 -7.80 17.05 3.29
CA SER A 112 -7.75 18.49 3.56
C SER A 112 -9.12 18.98 4.08
N SER A 113 -9.17 20.18 4.64
CA SER A 113 -10.42 20.83 5.05
C SER A 113 -11.44 20.98 3.91
N THR A 114 -10.99 20.91 2.65
CA THR A 114 -11.84 20.94 1.46
C THR A 114 -12.27 19.55 0.98
N GLY A 115 -11.88 18.48 1.66
CA GLY A 115 -12.16 17.09 1.30
C GLY A 115 -11.25 16.53 0.19
N VAL A 116 -10.33 17.34 -0.36
CA VAL A 116 -9.32 16.86 -1.31
C VAL A 116 -8.36 15.92 -0.60
N GLY A 117 -8.01 14.81 -1.25
CA GLY A 117 -7.15 13.80 -0.65
C GLY A 117 -7.87 12.87 0.34
N SER A 118 -9.22 12.90 0.43
CA SER A 118 -9.96 12.00 1.33
C SER A 118 -9.70 10.54 0.98
N LEU A 119 -9.33 9.75 1.98
CA LEU A 119 -9.15 8.31 1.89
C LEU A 119 -10.40 7.59 2.39
N LYS A 120 -10.61 6.35 1.91
CA LYS A 120 -11.65 5.45 2.39
C LYS A 120 -11.12 4.03 2.48
N GLY A 121 -10.78 3.61 3.69
CA GLY A 121 -10.17 2.31 3.94
C GLY A 121 -8.83 2.13 3.21
N PRO A 122 -7.79 2.95 3.51
CA PRO A 122 -6.48 2.76 2.92
C PRO A 122 -5.92 1.39 3.32
N SER A 123 -5.50 0.58 2.35
CA SER A 123 -5.10 -0.80 2.60
C SER A 123 -3.61 -1.06 2.35
N GLY A 124 -2.94 -0.23 1.56
CA GLY A 124 -1.52 -0.32 1.29
C GLY A 124 -0.89 1.05 1.18
N VAL A 125 0.39 1.13 1.47
CA VAL A 125 1.21 2.33 1.36
C VAL A 125 2.60 1.96 0.84
N ALA A 126 3.16 2.78 -0.03
CA ALA A 126 4.53 2.66 -0.52
C ALA A 126 5.13 4.07 -0.71
N VAL A 127 6.46 4.15 -0.72
CA VAL A 127 7.19 5.41 -0.87
C VAL A 127 8.27 5.20 -1.92
N ASP A 128 8.42 6.15 -2.85
CA ASP A 128 9.46 6.10 -3.86
C ASP A 128 10.77 6.79 -3.43
N SER A 129 11.76 6.79 -4.33
CA SER A 129 13.07 7.38 -4.07
C SER A 129 13.04 8.91 -3.87
N ASP A 130 12.04 9.62 -4.37
CA ASP A 130 11.85 11.06 -4.19
C ASP A 130 11.08 11.40 -2.90
N GLY A 131 10.47 10.38 -2.27
CA GLY A 131 9.68 10.51 -1.06
C GLY A 131 8.18 10.70 -1.32
N ASP A 132 7.72 10.54 -2.55
CA ASP A 132 6.30 10.54 -2.87
C ASP A 132 5.62 9.29 -2.32
N VAL A 133 4.45 9.49 -1.73
CA VAL A 133 3.71 8.47 -0.98
C VAL A 133 2.50 8.00 -1.78
N TYR A 134 2.44 6.73 -2.08
CA TYR A 134 1.37 6.07 -2.82
C TYR A 134 0.49 5.30 -1.85
N VAL A 135 -0.81 5.57 -1.86
CA VAL A 135 -1.79 4.96 -0.94
C VAL A 135 -2.91 4.30 -1.73
N THR A 136 -3.11 2.99 -1.56
CA THR A 136 -4.29 2.33 -2.11
C THR A 136 -5.53 2.74 -1.33
N ASP A 137 -6.38 3.52 -1.97
CA ASP A 137 -7.65 4.03 -1.47
C ASP A 137 -8.77 3.06 -1.87
N TRP A 138 -8.83 1.94 -1.14
CA TRP A 138 -9.62 0.75 -1.47
C TRP A 138 -11.09 1.06 -1.70
N GLY A 139 -11.71 1.85 -0.83
CA GLY A 139 -13.12 2.19 -0.91
C GLY A 139 -13.47 3.20 -2.00
N ASN A 140 -12.47 3.93 -2.53
CA ASN A 140 -12.63 4.89 -3.62
C ASN A 140 -12.06 4.39 -4.97
N HIS A 141 -11.57 3.15 -5.01
CA HIS A 141 -11.11 2.49 -6.25
C HIS A 141 -9.96 3.22 -6.96
N ARG A 142 -9.01 3.78 -6.22
CA ARG A 142 -7.90 4.56 -6.75
C ARG A 142 -6.63 4.36 -5.92
N VAL A 143 -5.50 4.82 -6.44
CA VAL A 143 -4.27 5.03 -5.66
C VAL A 143 -4.07 6.54 -5.55
N GLN A 144 -3.99 7.07 -4.35
CA GLN A 144 -3.67 8.48 -4.13
C GLN A 144 -2.16 8.68 -4.00
N VAL A 145 -1.68 9.79 -4.51
CA VAL A 145 -0.28 10.20 -4.47
C VAL A 145 -0.15 11.48 -3.66
N TYR A 146 0.75 11.47 -2.69
CA TYR A 146 1.06 12.60 -1.82
C TYR A 146 2.54 12.91 -1.90
N ALA A 147 2.89 14.17 -1.74
CA ALA A 147 4.27 14.59 -1.54
C ALA A 147 4.77 14.18 -0.14
N ALA A 148 6.09 14.19 0.04
CA ALA A 148 6.74 13.84 1.30
C ALA A 148 6.28 14.68 2.51
N ASP A 149 5.76 15.89 2.28
CA ASP A 149 5.22 16.80 3.30
C ASP A 149 3.74 16.56 3.63
N GLY A 150 3.11 15.55 3.01
CA GLY A 150 1.71 15.17 3.23
C GLY A 150 0.71 15.86 2.30
N LYS A 151 1.15 16.74 1.39
CA LYS A 151 0.25 17.37 0.43
C LYS A 151 -0.21 16.40 -0.64
N TYR A 152 -1.50 16.40 -0.93
CA TYR A 152 -2.06 15.65 -2.04
C TYR A 152 -1.54 16.19 -3.38
N ILE A 153 -1.05 15.29 -4.24
CA ILE A 153 -0.59 15.59 -5.59
C ILE A 153 -1.67 15.22 -6.61
N THR A 154 -2.01 13.92 -6.69
CA THR A 154 -2.92 13.37 -7.69
C THR A 154 -3.49 12.02 -7.28
N ALA A 155 -4.32 11.44 -8.14
CA ALA A 155 -4.79 10.06 -7.98
C ALA A 155 -4.66 9.29 -9.30
N LEU A 156 -4.16 8.07 -9.21
CA LEU A 156 -4.21 7.07 -10.29
C LEU A 156 -5.54 6.32 -10.17
N CYS A 157 -6.31 6.31 -11.24
CA CYS A 157 -7.62 5.63 -11.28
C CYS A 157 -7.61 4.32 -12.06
N GLY A 158 -6.43 3.94 -12.59
CA GLY A 158 -6.27 2.82 -13.50
C GLY A 158 -6.57 3.20 -14.95
N ASP A 159 -5.74 2.72 -15.87
CA ASP A 159 -5.82 3.01 -17.30
C ASP A 159 -5.30 1.85 -18.15
N ALA A 160 -5.39 0.62 -17.66
CA ALA A 160 -4.95 -0.58 -18.37
C ALA A 160 -5.79 -0.84 -19.61
N GLN A 161 -5.62 0.00 -20.65
CA GLN A 161 -6.38 -0.06 -21.90
C GLN A 161 -6.05 -1.30 -22.73
N GLU A 162 -4.80 -1.78 -22.61
CA GLU A 162 -4.38 -3.01 -23.28
C GLU A 162 -4.51 -4.20 -22.33
N PRO A 163 -5.17 -5.28 -22.78
CA PRO A 163 -5.21 -6.51 -22.02
C PRO A 163 -3.81 -7.14 -21.92
N SER A 164 -3.57 -7.95 -20.89
CA SER A 164 -2.35 -8.74 -20.83
C SER A 164 -2.24 -9.69 -22.05
N GLU A 165 -1.04 -10.09 -22.43
CA GLU A 165 -0.78 -10.98 -23.56
C GLU A 165 -1.62 -12.27 -23.48
N TRP A 166 -1.74 -12.85 -22.29
CA TRP A 166 -2.59 -14.02 -22.05
C TRP A 166 -4.08 -13.71 -22.31
N THR A 167 -4.58 -12.59 -21.82
CA THR A 167 -5.98 -12.16 -22.02
C THR A 167 -6.24 -11.85 -23.49
N GLN A 168 -5.30 -11.22 -24.19
CA GLN A 168 -5.41 -10.96 -25.63
C GLN A 168 -5.48 -12.25 -26.43
N THR A 169 -4.64 -13.23 -26.12
CA THR A 169 -4.69 -14.57 -26.74
C THR A 169 -6.07 -15.22 -26.55
N TYR A 170 -6.63 -15.14 -25.35
CA TYR A 170 -7.98 -15.65 -25.09
C TYR A 170 -9.07 -14.91 -25.88
N ILE A 171 -8.99 -13.58 -25.97
CA ILE A 171 -9.93 -12.75 -26.75
C ILE A 171 -9.86 -13.16 -28.23
N ASP A 172 -8.68 -13.24 -28.79
CA ASP A 172 -8.46 -13.53 -30.21
C ASP A 172 -8.95 -14.93 -30.60
N ALA A 173 -8.84 -15.89 -29.68
CA ALA A 173 -9.35 -17.25 -29.87
C ALA A 173 -10.87 -17.38 -29.80
N ASN A 174 -11.59 -16.32 -29.33
CA ASN A 174 -13.03 -16.39 -29.06
C ASN A 174 -13.83 -15.31 -29.82
N PRO A 175 -14.35 -15.59 -31.04
CA PRO A 175 -15.07 -14.60 -31.85
C PRO A 175 -16.27 -13.95 -31.15
N ASP A 176 -16.96 -14.67 -30.28
CA ASP A 176 -18.11 -14.13 -29.54
C ASP A 176 -17.67 -13.14 -28.45
N VAL A 177 -16.51 -13.34 -27.84
CA VAL A 177 -15.89 -12.36 -26.91
C VAL A 177 -15.54 -11.10 -27.68
N ILE A 178 -14.93 -11.20 -28.88
CA ILE A 178 -14.64 -10.04 -29.72
C ILE A 178 -15.91 -9.24 -30.04
N LYS A 179 -16.98 -9.93 -30.44
CA LYS A 179 -18.27 -9.27 -30.74
C LYS A 179 -18.88 -8.60 -29.52
N ALA A 180 -18.82 -9.25 -28.35
CA ALA A 180 -19.34 -8.69 -27.10
C ALA A 180 -18.56 -7.41 -26.72
N ARG A 181 -17.23 -7.45 -26.75
CA ARG A 181 -16.36 -6.31 -26.43
C ARG A 181 -16.59 -5.09 -27.31
N ARG A 182 -16.94 -5.28 -28.59
CA ARG A 182 -17.27 -4.17 -29.51
C ARG A 182 -18.60 -3.44 -29.18
N ARG A 183 -19.44 -4.03 -28.32
CA ARG A 183 -20.80 -3.53 -28.01
C ARG A 183 -20.92 -2.95 -26.61
N VAL A 184 -19.87 -2.99 -25.81
CA VAL A 184 -19.87 -2.52 -24.43
C VAL A 184 -18.83 -1.41 -24.25
N ASP A 185 -19.08 -0.57 -23.28
CA ASP A 185 -18.07 0.36 -22.81
C ASP A 185 -17.01 -0.41 -22.02
N LEU A 186 -15.75 -0.33 -22.45
CA LEU A 186 -14.61 -1.00 -21.81
C LEU A 186 -13.92 -0.13 -20.77
N GLU A 187 -14.25 1.15 -20.64
CA GLU A 187 -13.63 2.05 -19.68
C GLU A 187 -13.66 1.48 -18.24
N PRO A 188 -14.77 0.88 -17.76
CA PRO A 188 -14.77 0.26 -16.43
C PRO A 188 -13.74 -0.86 -16.27
N GLU A 189 -13.35 -1.55 -17.34
CA GLU A 189 -12.32 -2.60 -17.29
C GLU A 189 -10.92 -2.03 -17.08
N TRP A 190 -10.66 -0.81 -17.49
CA TRP A 190 -9.35 -0.16 -17.40
C TRP A 190 -9.11 0.43 -16.02
N ARG A 191 -10.18 0.85 -15.34
CA ARG A 191 -10.12 1.49 -14.03
C ARG A 191 -9.79 0.50 -12.92
N PHE A 192 -9.18 1.00 -11.86
CA PHE A 192 -9.00 0.22 -10.64
C PHE A 192 -10.33 -0.21 -10.03
N ARG A 193 -10.34 -1.39 -9.46
CA ARG A 193 -11.45 -1.86 -8.64
C ARG A 193 -10.93 -2.52 -7.38
N ARG A 194 -11.00 -1.79 -6.27
CA ARG A 194 -10.49 -2.19 -4.96
C ARG A 194 -9.00 -2.55 -5.00
N PRO A 195 -8.11 -1.59 -5.29
CA PRO A 195 -6.68 -1.81 -5.16
C PRO A 195 -6.36 -2.11 -3.70
N VAL A 196 -5.62 -3.17 -3.43
CA VAL A 196 -5.38 -3.68 -2.06
C VAL A 196 -3.95 -3.51 -1.61
N ALA A 197 -3.00 -3.46 -2.53
CA ALA A 197 -1.60 -3.24 -2.22
C ALA A 197 -0.94 -2.38 -3.29
N VAL A 198 0.03 -1.61 -2.88
CA VAL A 198 0.94 -0.86 -3.75
C VAL A 198 2.37 -1.11 -3.25
N ASN A 199 3.29 -1.20 -4.18
CA ASN A 199 4.72 -1.24 -3.91
C ASN A 199 5.46 -0.40 -4.94
N VAL A 200 6.65 0.07 -4.58
CA VAL A 200 7.58 0.75 -5.50
C VAL A 200 8.84 -0.09 -5.55
N ASP A 201 9.27 -0.45 -6.74
CA ASP A 201 10.49 -1.24 -6.93
C ASP A 201 11.76 -0.36 -7.04
N ALA A 202 12.91 -1.01 -7.23
CA ALA A 202 14.20 -0.33 -7.32
C ALA A 202 14.34 0.60 -8.55
N ASP A 203 13.48 0.46 -9.55
CA ASP A 203 13.43 1.32 -10.74
C ASP A 203 12.37 2.44 -10.61
N ASP A 204 11.82 2.66 -9.41
CA ASP A 204 10.71 3.57 -9.11
C ASP A 204 9.42 3.26 -9.91
N ARG A 205 9.21 1.98 -10.28
CA ARG A 205 7.94 1.57 -10.88
C ARG A 205 6.91 1.34 -9.78
N ILE A 206 5.73 1.90 -9.97
CA ILE A 206 4.61 1.76 -9.03
C ILE A 206 3.82 0.51 -9.44
N ILE A 207 3.81 -0.49 -8.57
CA ILE A 207 3.15 -1.79 -8.78
C ILE A 207 1.88 -1.80 -7.93
N VAL A 208 0.71 -1.87 -8.57
CA VAL A 208 -0.60 -1.87 -7.91
C VAL A 208 -1.28 -3.21 -8.09
N LEU A 209 -1.67 -3.84 -6.98
CA LEU A 209 -2.45 -5.09 -6.97
C LEU A 209 -3.94 -4.78 -6.78
N GLU A 210 -4.76 -5.31 -7.68
CA GLU A 210 -6.22 -5.27 -7.59
C GLU A 210 -6.78 -6.63 -7.16
N SER A 211 -7.54 -6.64 -6.06
CA SER A 211 -8.16 -7.88 -5.57
C SER A 211 -9.38 -8.30 -6.40
N TYR A 212 -10.18 -7.35 -6.85
CA TYR A 212 -11.46 -7.66 -7.52
C TYR A 212 -11.31 -8.10 -8.97
N ARG A 213 -10.21 -7.69 -9.62
CA ARG A 213 -9.91 -8.06 -11.03
C ARG A 213 -8.74 -9.01 -11.16
N HIS A 214 -8.14 -9.43 -10.04
CA HIS A 214 -7.05 -10.39 -10.00
C HIS A 214 -5.89 -10.03 -10.95
N ARG A 215 -5.48 -8.76 -10.95
CA ARG A 215 -4.41 -8.26 -11.82
C ARG A 215 -3.44 -7.35 -11.10
N LEU A 216 -2.27 -7.20 -11.70
CA LEU A 216 -1.28 -6.18 -11.37
C LEU A 216 -1.28 -5.13 -12.47
N GLN A 217 -1.19 -3.86 -12.09
CA GLN A 217 -0.86 -2.76 -13.01
C GLN A 217 0.46 -2.15 -12.59
N ILE A 218 1.32 -1.87 -13.56
CA ILE A 218 2.65 -1.30 -13.33
C ILE A 218 2.72 0.03 -14.05
N TYR A 219 3.11 1.07 -13.32
CA TYR A 219 3.25 2.44 -13.81
C TYR A 219 4.70 2.86 -13.71
N ASN A 220 5.18 3.57 -14.73
CA ASN A 220 6.47 4.24 -14.69
C ASN A 220 6.25 5.68 -14.24
N LYS A 221 7.01 6.12 -13.22
CA LYS A 221 7.04 7.54 -12.85
C LYS A 221 7.79 8.31 -13.94
N LEU A 222 7.17 9.37 -14.45
CA LEU A 222 7.84 10.29 -15.36
C LEU A 222 8.83 11.14 -14.55
N LYS A 223 10.14 10.99 -14.80
CA LYS A 223 11.21 11.70 -14.07
C LYS A 223 11.47 13.12 -14.62
N ASP A 224 11.05 13.39 -15.85
CA ASP A 224 11.24 14.68 -16.54
C ASP A 224 9.91 15.43 -16.64
N TYR A 225 9.36 15.85 -15.51
CA TYR A 225 8.18 16.70 -15.47
C TYR A 225 8.63 18.17 -15.59
N GLU A 226 8.59 18.73 -16.79
CA GLU A 226 8.66 20.19 -16.98
C GLU A 226 7.31 20.79 -16.55
N GLU A 227 7.32 21.55 -15.45
CA GLU A 227 6.19 22.41 -15.12
C GLU A 227 5.99 23.39 -16.29
N HIS A 228 4.97 23.14 -17.11
CA HIS A 228 4.49 24.16 -18.03
C HIS A 228 3.92 25.30 -17.18
N SER A 229 4.72 26.36 -17.01
CA SER A 229 4.24 27.61 -16.45
C SER A 229 3.12 28.12 -17.37
N ILE A 230 1.87 27.90 -16.95
CA ILE A 230 0.73 28.58 -17.58
C ILE A 230 0.83 30.02 -17.16
N ASN A 231 1.40 30.86 -18.04
CA ASN A 231 1.28 32.31 -17.94
C ASN A 231 -0.20 32.66 -18.21
N LEU A 232 -0.94 32.91 -17.13
CA LEU A 232 -2.25 33.56 -17.17
C LEU A 232 -2.07 35.06 -17.28
#